data_16bcd7eb85622d0885c688c9eb080b9b
#
_entry.id   16bcd7eb85622d0885c688c9eb080b9b
#
_cell.length_a   1.000
_cell.length_b   1.000
_cell.length_c   1.000
_cell.angle_alpha   90.00
_cell.angle_beta   90.00
_cell.angle_gamma   90.00
#
_symmetry.space_group_name_H-M   'P 1'
#
loop_
_entity.id
_entity.type
_entity.pdbx_description
1 polymer ?
#
loop_
_entity_poly.entity_id
_entity_poly.type
_entity_poly.pdbx_seq_one_letter_code
_entity_poly.pdbx_strand_id
1 'polypeptide(L)'
;MLFRSSTAISLIKEAGGVSIIAHPLASQRGRTIPIDSLDAMIEDGLDGIEIHHRDHSADEVEQLTRFARERKIIMTGSSDYHGTGKLNQLAEFTTNPDQWAALRERAVRERVITR
;
A
#
# COMPACT_ATOMS: atom_id res chain seq x y z
N MET A 1 6.46 -17.09 16.11
CA MET A 1 7.20 -15.81 16.12
C MET A 1 6.49 -14.81 15.24
N LEU A 2 6.19 -13.66 15.78
CA LEU A 2 5.55 -12.60 15.01
C LEU A 2 6.61 -11.85 14.21
N PHE A 3 6.41 -11.75 12.90
CA PHE A 3 7.28 -11.01 12.02
C PHE A 3 6.97 -9.51 12.19
N ARG A 4 7.93 -8.74 12.66
CA ARG A 4 7.72 -7.31 12.88
C ARG A 4 7.70 -6.55 11.56
N SER A 5 6.76 -5.62 11.42
CA SER A 5 6.67 -4.78 10.23
C SER A 5 7.97 -4.04 9.93
N SER A 6 8.64 -3.54 10.97
CA SER A 6 9.93 -2.86 10.81
C SER A 6 10.99 -3.77 10.19
N THR A 7 11.02 -5.04 10.58
CA THR A 7 11.95 -6.03 10.00
C THR A 7 11.66 -6.26 8.52
N ALA A 8 10.38 -6.44 8.17
CA ALA A 8 9.98 -6.64 6.78
C ALA A 8 10.34 -5.43 5.92
N ILE A 9 10.05 -4.23 6.40
CA ILE A 9 10.36 -2.98 5.70
C ILE A 9 11.87 -2.85 5.46
N SER A 10 12.68 -3.15 6.48
CA SER A 10 14.14 -3.10 6.38
C SER A 10 14.68 -4.07 5.34
N LEU A 11 14.18 -5.31 5.34
CA LEU A 11 14.63 -6.32 4.38
C LEU A 11 14.29 -5.94 2.95
N ILE A 12 13.10 -5.41 2.74
CA ILE A 12 12.67 -4.95 1.41
C ILE A 12 13.57 -3.80 0.95
N LYS A 13 13.85 -2.86 1.84
CA LYS A 13 14.70 -1.71 1.54
C LYS A 13 16.13 -2.13 1.21
N GLU A 14 16.71 -3.05 1.97
CA GLU A 14 18.03 -3.59 1.70
C GLU A 14 18.11 -4.27 0.34
N ALA A 15 17.02 -4.90 -0.07
CA ALA A 15 16.94 -5.53 -1.39
C ALA A 15 16.74 -4.52 -2.52
N GLY A 16 16.53 -3.24 -2.21
CA GLY A 16 16.27 -2.19 -3.19
C GLY A 16 14.83 -2.13 -3.65
N GLY A 17 13.92 -2.79 -2.93
CA GLY A 17 12.50 -2.82 -3.25
C GLY A 17 11.70 -1.69 -2.62
N VAL A 18 10.39 -1.70 -2.88
CA VAL A 18 9.44 -0.72 -2.39
C VAL A 18 8.39 -1.42 -1.54
N SER A 19 8.10 -0.89 -0.35
CA SER A 19 7.12 -1.49 0.56
C SER A 19 5.82 -0.69 0.58
N ILE A 20 4.70 -1.40 0.41
CA ILE A 20 3.36 -0.82 0.41
C ILE A 20 2.50 -1.61 1.39
N ILE A 21 1.83 -0.94 2.33
CA ILE A 21 0.90 -1.62 3.23
C ILE A 21 -0.44 -1.84 2.53
N ALA A 22 -0.92 -3.08 2.55
CA ALA A 22 -2.17 -3.45 1.90
C ALA A 22 -3.37 -3.05 2.76
N HIS A 23 -4.40 -2.48 2.14
CA HIS A 23 -5.72 -2.16 2.69
C HIS A 23 -5.77 -1.97 4.23
N PRO A 24 -5.05 -0.99 4.80
CA PRO A 24 -4.85 -0.91 6.25
C PRO A 24 -6.12 -0.60 7.07
N LEU A 25 -7.12 0.04 6.48
CA LEU A 25 -8.36 0.37 7.17
C LEU A 25 -9.56 -0.49 6.72
N ALA A 26 -9.33 -1.61 6.06
CA ALA A 26 -10.39 -2.50 5.61
C ALA A 26 -11.07 -3.20 6.80
N SER A 27 -11.95 -2.49 7.49
CA SER A 27 -12.61 -2.96 8.71
C SER A 27 -13.42 -4.25 8.51
N GLN A 28 -13.93 -4.47 7.29
CA GLN A 28 -14.68 -5.68 6.95
C GLN A 28 -13.82 -6.94 6.98
N ARG A 29 -12.49 -6.78 6.92
CA ARG A 29 -11.55 -7.91 6.95
C ARG A 29 -11.04 -8.22 8.34
N GLY A 30 -11.52 -7.51 9.36
CA GLY A 30 -11.14 -7.71 10.74
C GLY A 30 -10.39 -6.51 11.32
N ARG A 31 -9.23 -6.75 11.92
CA ARG A 31 -8.48 -5.69 12.57
C ARG A 31 -7.94 -4.66 11.60
N THR A 32 -8.19 -3.38 11.90
CA THR A 32 -7.57 -2.29 11.15
C THR A 32 -6.22 -1.92 11.78
N ILE A 33 -5.39 -1.23 11.01
CA ILE A 33 -4.10 -0.74 11.50
C ILE A 33 -4.30 0.70 11.99
N PRO A 34 -4.00 0.99 13.26
CA PRO A 34 -4.12 2.36 13.77
C PRO A 34 -3.22 3.34 13.01
N ILE A 35 -3.69 4.58 12.88
CA ILE A 35 -2.93 5.65 12.19
C ILE A 35 -1.55 5.83 12.82
N ASP A 36 -1.44 5.76 14.15
CA ASP A 36 -0.14 5.89 14.81
C ASP A 36 0.84 4.79 14.41
N SER A 37 0.32 3.57 14.17
CA SER A 37 1.14 2.47 13.68
C SER A 37 1.61 2.70 12.25
N LEU A 38 0.79 3.31 11.41
CA LEU A 38 1.19 3.70 10.06
C LEU A 38 2.32 4.72 10.08
N ASP A 39 2.24 5.71 10.97
CA ASP A 39 3.32 6.69 11.14
C ASP A 39 4.63 6.03 11.55
N ALA A 40 4.58 5.08 12.48
CA ALA A 40 5.77 4.34 12.89
C ALA A 40 6.37 3.53 11.72
N MET A 41 5.52 2.93 10.89
CA MET A 41 5.97 2.19 9.70
C MET A 41 6.65 3.12 8.69
N ILE A 42 6.14 4.34 8.52
CA ILE A 42 6.72 5.34 7.63
C ILE A 42 8.11 5.74 8.14
N GLU A 43 8.26 5.94 9.44
CA GLU A 43 9.57 6.22 10.05
C GLU A 43 10.55 5.08 9.80
N ASP A 44 10.07 3.84 9.80
CA ASP A 44 10.88 2.66 9.51
C ASP A 44 11.23 2.52 8.02
N GLY A 45 10.62 3.32 7.15
CA GLY A 45 10.93 3.33 5.73
C GLY A 45 9.83 2.84 4.81
N LEU A 46 8.61 2.67 5.30
CA LEU A 46 7.45 2.31 4.45
C LEU A 46 7.29 3.35 3.35
N ASP A 47 7.15 2.91 2.12
CA ASP A 47 7.11 3.79 0.96
C ASP A 47 5.70 4.27 0.60
N GLY A 48 4.69 3.48 0.88
CA GLY A 48 3.33 3.87 0.50
C GLY A 48 2.23 3.05 1.15
N ILE A 49 1.01 3.41 0.80
CA ILE A 49 -0.22 2.82 1.34
C ILE A 49 -1.16 2.50 0.19
N GLU A 50 -1.76 1.32 0.20
CA GLU A 50 -2.85 0.99 -0.70
C GLU A 50 -4.13 1.67 -0.21
N ILE A 51 -4.69 2.54 -1.03
CA ILE A 51 -5.86 3.35 -0.67
C ILE A 51 -7.10 2.91 -1.46
N HIS A 52 -6.96 2.80 -2.76
CA HIS A 52 -8.08 2.45 -3.63
C HIS A 52 -8.26 0.94 -3.65
N HIS A 53 -9.16 0.48 -2.79
CA HIS A 53 -9.45 -0.93 -2.59
C HIS A 53 -10.94 -1.08 -2.31
N ARG A 54 -11.52 -2.18 -2.80
CA ARG A 54 -12.95 -2.45 -2.65
C ARG A 54 -13.42 -2.44 -1.19
N ASP A 55 -12.59 -2.92 -0.28
CA ASP A 55 -12.95 -3.05 1.13
C ASP A 55 -12.74 -1.77 1.95
N HIS A 56 -12.23 -0.70 1.33
CA HIS A 56 -12.21 0.62 1.96
C HIS A 56 -13.49 1.37 1.64
N SER A 57 -14.12 1.96 2.66
CA SER A 57 -15.25 2.87 2.47
C SER A 57 -14.77 4.20 1.89
N ALA A 58 -15.71 5.03 1.40
CA ALA A 58 -15.39 6.36 0.89
C ALA A 58 -14.68 7.21 1.97
N ASP A 59 -15.14 7.12 3.21
CA ASP A 59 -14.54 7.86 4.33
C ASP A 59 -13.11 7.37 4.62
N GLU A 60 -12.90 6.06 4.55
CA GLU A 60 -11.58 5.47 4.76
C GLU A 60 -10.60 5.89 3.65
N VAL A 61 -11.07 5.91 2.41
CA VAL A 61 -10.28 6.40 1.27
C VAL A 61 -9.90 7.86 1.47
N GLU A 62 -10.84 8.71 1.88
CA GLU A 62 -10.58 10.13 2.14
C GLU A 62 -9.57 10.31 3.26
N GLN A 63 -9.74 9.59 4.36
CA GLN A 63 -8.83 9.65 5.51
C GLN A 63 -7.40 9.25 5.13
N LEU A 64 -7.26 8.14 4.41
CA LEU A 64 -5.96 7.64 3.97
C LEU A 64 -5.32 8.56 2.94
N THR A 65 -6.11 9.13 2.04
CA THR A 65 -5.60 10.07 1.02
C THR A 65 -5.02 11.31 1.70
N ARG A 66 -5.73 11.87 2.66
CA ARG A 66 -5.27 13.03 3.42
C ARG A 66 -3.98 12.70 4.18
N PHE A 67 -3.97 11.57 4.86
CA PHE A 67 -2.80 11.07 5.60
C PHE A 67 -1.59 10.93 4.68
N ALA A 68 -1.75 10.29 3.53
CA ALA A 68 -0.67 10.04 2.59
C ALA A 68 -0.12 11.33 1.97
N ARG A 69 -1.01 12.28 1.63
CA ARG A 69 -0.61 13.57 1.07
C ARG A 69 0.20 14.39 2.05
N GLU A 70 -0.22 14.43 3.31
CA GLU A 70 0.50 15.15 4.36
C GLU A 70 1.91 14.61 4.55
N ARG A 71 2.10 13.32 4.39
CA ARG A 71 3.38 12.64 4.59
C ARG A 71 4.17 12.41 3.31
N LYS A 72 3.59 12.76 2.17
CA LYS A 72 4.22 12.63 0.84
C LYS A 72 4.67 11.21 0.53
N ILE A 73 3.85 10.23 0.90
CA ILE A 73 4.07 8.82 0.59
C ILE A 73 3.24 8.40 -0.61
N ILE A 74 3.62 7.28 -1.21
CA ILE A 74 2.96 6.75 -2.40
C ILE A 74 1.56 6.24 -2.06
N MET A 75 0.61 6.49 -2.94
CA MET A 75 -0.77 6.02 -2.85
C MET A 75 -1.04 5.04 -3.97
N THR A 76 -1.40 3.81 -3.63
CA THR A 76 -1.70 2.80 -4.64
C THR A 76 -3.16 2.38 -4.61
N GLY A 77 -3.56 1.61 -5.60
CA GLY A 77 -4.86 0.97 -5.68
C GLY A 77 -4.74 -0.37 -6.38
N SER A 78 -5.52 -1.32 -5.96
CA SER A 78 -5.58 -2.62 -6.62
C SER A 78 -6.93 -3.28 -6.38
N SER A 79 -7.32 -4.14 -7.31
CA SER A 79 -8.60 -4.85 -7.25
C SER A 79 -8.58 -6.03 -6.30
N ASP A 80 -7.41 -6.46 -5.86
CA ASP A 80 -7.26 -7.65 -5.01
C ASP A 80 -7.97 -8.87 -5.65
N TYR A 81 -7.78 -9.03 -6.97
CA TYR A 81 -8.44 -10.05 -7.77
C TYR A 81 -7.95 -11.45 -7.40
N HIS A 82 -8.90 -12.34 -7.13
CA HIS A 82 -8.63 -13.72 -6.70
C HIS A 82 -9.38 -14.76 -7.55
N GLY A 83 -9.71 -14.42 -8.79
CA GLY A 83 -10.44 -15.34 -9.66
C GLY A 83 -11.85 -15.60 -9.14
N THR A 84 -12.28 -16.85 -9.18
CA THR A 84 -13.63 -17.23 -8.76
C THR A 84 -13.84 -17.23 -7.25
N GLY A 85 -12.76 -17.07 -6.47
CA GLY A 85 -12.85 -17.07 -5.01
C GLY A 85 -13.40 -15.81 -4.37
N LYS A 86 -13.51 -14.73 -5.15
CA LYS A 86 -14.02 -13.44 -4.68
C LYS A 86 -14.88 -12.78 -5.75
N LEU A 87 -15.71 -11.82 -5.33
CA LEU A 87 -16.53 -11.04 -6.24
C LEU A 87 -15.77 -9.89 -6.93
N ASN A 88 -14.52 -9.67 -6.55
CA ASN A 88 -13.68 -8.62 -7.11
C ASN A 88 -13.46 -8.84 -8.61
N GLN A 89 -13.54 -7.76 -9.38
CA GLN A 89 -13.28 -7.81 -10.82
C GLN A 89 -11.87 -7.33 -11.12
N LEU A 90 -11.30 -7.85 -12.19
CA LEU A 90 -9.97 -7.45 -12.64
C LEU A 90 -9.99 -5.97 -13.05
N ALA A 91 -9.00 -5.21 -12.59
CA ALA A 91 -8.87 -3.77 -12.84
C ALA A 91 -10.06 -2.92 -12.31
N GLU A 92 -10.80 -3.44 -11.35
CA GLU A 92 -11.85 -2.71 -10.66
C GLU A 92 -11.30 -1.47 -9.94
N PHE A 93 -10.10 -1.60 -9.37
CA PHE A 93 -9.33 -0.50 -8.77
C PHE A 93 -7.91 -0.55 -9.29
N THR A 94 -7.32 0.60 -9.52
CA THR A 94 -5.97 0.71 -10.07
C THR A 94 -5.18 1.80 -9.37
N THR A 95 -3.88 1.83 -9.64
CA THR A 95 -2.98 2.87 -9.14
C THR A 95 -2.95 4.03 -10.14
N ASN A 96 -3.06 5.25 -9.64
CA ASN A 96 -2.94 6.46 -10.47
C ASN A 96 -1.57 6.47 -11.16
N PRO A 97 -1.49 6.85 -12.45
CA PRO A 97 -0.23 6.88 -13.18
C PRO A 97 0.89 7.68 -12.52
N ASP A 98 0.58 8.80 -11.89
CA ASP A 98 1.58 9.62 -11.19
C ASP A 98 2.20 8.84 -10.02
N GLN A 99 1.37 8.09 -9.30
CA GLN A 99 1.81 7.28 -8.17
C GLN A 99 2.61 6.07 -8.64
N TRP A 100 2.22 5.49 -9.77
CA TRP A 100 2.97 4.41 -10.39
C TRP A 100 4.38 4.87 -10.78
N ALA A 101 4.50 6.05 -11.37
CA ALA A 101 5.79 6.64 -11.73
C ALA A 101 6.68 6.85 -10.50
N ALA A 102 6.09 7.37 -9.41
CA ALA A 102 6.81 7.58 -8.15
C ALA A 102 7.30 6.26 -7.56
N LEU A 103 6.47 5.21 -7.63
CA LEU A 103 6.83 3.88 -7.15
C LEU A 103 8.01 3.32 -7.93
N ARG A 104 7.98 3.43 -9.25
CA ARG A 104 9.06 2.95 -10.11
C ARG A 104 10.39 3.63 -9.80
N GLU A 105 10.37 4.92 -9.53
CA GLU A 105 11.58 5.67 -9.20
C GLU A 105 12.21 5.23 -7.88
N ARG A 106 11.41 4.74 -6.95
CA ARG A 106 11.91 4.28 -5.65
C ARG A 106 12.55 2.90 -5.69
N ALA A 107 12.25 2.09 -6.69
CA ALA A 107 12.87 0.78 -6.88
C ALA A 107 14.29 1.00 -7.44
N VAL A 108 15.32 0.72 -6.65
CA VAL A 108 16.70 1.09 -6.99
C VAL A 108 17.58 -0.08 -7.42
N ARG A 109 17.28 -1.30 -7.02
CA ARG A 109 18.08 -2.48 -7.38
C ARG A 109 17.48 -3.30 -8.50
N GLU A 110 16.17 -3.44 -8.48
CA GLU A 110 15.46 -4.25 -9.45
C GLU A 110 14.81 -3.35 -10.48
N ARG A 111 15.03 -3.68 -11.74
CA ARG A 111 14.35 -2.97 -12.82
C ARG A 111 12.89 -3.41 -12.83
N VAL A 112 11.97 -2.43 -12.79
CA VAL A 112 10.55 -2.74 -12.92
C VAL A 112 10.28 -3.21 -14.34
N ILE A 113 9.73 -4.42 -14.47
CA ILE A 113 9.39 -5.00 -15.77
C ILE A 113 8.03 -4.47 -16.19
N THR A 114 7.97 -3.81 -17.34
CA THR A 114 6.70 -3.30 -17.90
C THR A 114 6.50 -3.91 -19.29
N ARG A 115 5.26 -4.07 -19.65
CA ARG A 115 4.87 -4.57 -20.98
C ARG A 115 4.30 -3.45 -21.84
#